data_f9d3e97d0faf86365c36cbede34dfdc4
#
_entry.id   f9d3e97d0faf86365c36cbede34dfdc4
#
_cell.length_a   1.000
_cell.length_b   1.000
_cell.length_c   1.000
_cell.angle_alpha   90.00
_cell.angle_beta   90.00
_cell.angle_gamma   90.00
#
_symmetry.space_group_name_H-M   'P 1'
#
loop_
_entity.id
_entity.type
_entity.pdbx_description
1 polymer ?
#
loop_
_entity_poly.entity_id
_entity_poly.type
_entity_poly.pdbx_seq_one_letter_code
_entity_poly.pdbx_strand_id
1 'polypeptide(L)'
;MTAVRIYFNNIWLALSSIAIGMRITMSHLFVKSVTTQYPDVKLKMPERARNRLYVNIDDCIGCDQCSMACPVDCITIETIKSTPDQDLGTTSTGQKKRLHVPVFDIDIAKCCYCGLCVPPCPTECIVMTDVYEFSEFDRKNLIYNFSVMMPQDIEQARAKLKKAEEEAAAKKAAAAAAAAAAKAAAPPAAPPADKPAGAPPSQQPSTPASDTPGQPGKS
;
A
#
# COMPACT_ATOMS: atom_id res chain seq x y z
N MET A 1 76.13 -16.02 -8.09
CA MET A 1 75.70 -15.50 -6.78
C MET A 1 74.22 -15.07 -6.69
N THR A 2 73.56 -14.82 -7.78
CA THR A 2 72.15 -14.34 -7.82
C THR A 2 71.12 -15.42 -7.44
N ALA A 3 71.24 -16.65 -7.89
CA ALA A 3 70.28 -17.73 -7.63
C ALA A 3 70.20 -18.10 -6.12
N VAL A 4 71.30 -18.18 -5.43
CA VAL A 4 71.35 -18.47 -4.00
C VAL A 4 70.70 -17.35 -3.18
N ARG A 5 70.92 -16.11 -3.56
CA ARG A 5 70.27 -14.94 -2.91
C ARG A 5 68.75 -14.95 -3.09
N ILE A 6 68.26 -15.28 -4.30
CA ILE A 6 66.83 -15.43 -4.59
C ILE A 6 66.24 -16.54 -3.75
N TYR A 7 66.89 -17.69 -3.62
CA TYR A 7 66.43 -18.82 -2.81
C TYR A 7 66.25 -18.42 -1.34
N PHE A 8 67.25 -17.81 -0.73
CA PHE A 8 67.10 -17.37 0.68
C PHE A 8 66.08 -16.25 0.86
N ASN A 9 65.95 -15.34 -0.10
CA ASN A 9 64.92 -14.33 -0.07
C ASN A 9 63.52 -14.89 -0.12
N ASN A 10 63.30 -15.92 -0.99
CA ASN A 10 62.00 -16.62 -1.08
C ASN A 10 61.64 -17.35 0.21
N ILE A 11 62.64 -17.98 0.86
CA ILE A 11 62.44 -18.63 2.18
C ILE A 11 62.05 -17.58 3.21
N TRP A 12 62.79 -16.45 3.26
CA TRP A 12 62.48 -15.37 4.18
C TRP A 12 61.07 -14.80 3.97
N LEU A 13 60.69 -14.58 2.72
CA LEU A 13 59.39 -14.09 2.37
C LEU A 13 58.27 -15.10 2.80
N ALA A 14 58.46 -16.37 2.58
CA ALA A 14 57.53 -17.40 3.01
C ALA A 14 57.38 -17.44 4.53
N LEU A 15 58.46 -17.45 5.27
CA LEU A 15 58.46 -17.46 6.75
C LEU A 15 57.81 -16.18 7.32
N SER A 16 58.13 -15.02 6.75
CA SER A 16 57.54 -13.78 7.19
C SER A 16 56.04 -13.68 6.91
N SER A 17 55.56 -14.17 5.76
CA SER A 17 54.16 -14.18 5.44
C SER A 17 53.36 -15.11 6.37
N ILE A 18 53.92 -16.29 6.73
CA ILE A 18 53.31 -17.20 7.70
C ILE A 18 53.25 -16.53 9.10
N ALA A 19 54.33 -15.90 9.52
CA ALA A 19 54.40 -15.22 10.82
C ALA A 19 53.39 -14.05 10.90
N ILE A 20 53.22 -13.28 9.81
CA ILE A 20 52.20 -12.23 9.72
C ILE A 20 50.78 -12.82 9.81
N GLY A 21 50.51 -13.91 9.06
CA GLY A 21 49.24 -14.61 9.13
C GLY A 21 48.89 -15.12 10.53
N MET A 22 49.85 -15.77 11.19
CA MET A 22 49.70 -16.22 12.58
C MET A 22 49.44 -15.07 13.56
N ARG A 23 50.12 -13.94 13.38
CA ARG A 23 49.92 -12.73 14.22
C ARG A 23 48.48 -12.20 14.06
N ILE A 24 47.96 -12.18 12.85
CA ILE A 24 46.58 -11.73 12.57
C ILE A 24 45.55 -12.68 13.23
N THR A 25 45.70 -13.98 13.05
CA THR A 25 44.80 -14.96 13.67
C THR A 25 44.86 -14.91 15.19
N MET A 26 46.07 -14.77 15.77
CA MET A 26 46.25 -14.62 17.21
C MET A 26 45.59 -13.36 17.76
N SER A 27 45.63 -12.25 17.01
CA SER A 27 44.94 -11.01 17.44
C SER A 27 43.44 -11.18 17.53
N HIS A 28 42.83 -12.05 16.69
CA HIS A 28 41.39 -12.35 16.72
C HIS A 28 40.94 -13.13 17.95
N LEU A 29 41.84 -13.79 18.68
CA LEU A 29 41.48 -14.43 19.96
C LEU A 29 41.09 -13.42 21.04
N PHE A 30 41.59 -12.19 20.95
CA PHE A 30 41.30 -11.12 21.91
C PHE A 30 40.26 -10.13 21.45
N VAL A 31 39.73 -10.27 20.20
CA VAL A 31 38.66 -9.44 19.67
C VAL A 31 37.32 -10.04 20.08
N LYS A 32 36.40 -9.19 20.54
CA LYS A 32 35.03 -9.61 20.87
C LYS A 32 34.34 -10.23 19.65
N SER A 33 33.67 -11.37 19.86
CA SER A 33 32.88 -12.02 18.81
C SER A 33 31.81 -11.09 18.24
N VAL A 34 31.73 -11.02 16.92
CA VAL A 34 30.69 -10.26 16.18
C VAL A 34 29.49 -11.15 15.85
N THR A 35 29.66 -12.47 15.97
CA THR A 35 28.60 -13.46 15.69
C THR A 35 27.54 -13.44 16.79
N THR A 36 26.27 -13.53 16.40
CA THR A 36 25.15 -13.71 17.31
C THR A 36 24.82 -15.20 17.43
N GLN A 37 24.45 -15.62 18.65
CA GLN A 37 24.10 -17.02 18.94
C GLN A 37 22.65 -17.29 18.53
N TYR A 38 22.36 -17.23 17.23
CA TYR A 38 21.06 -17.62 16.72
C TYR A 38 20.88 -19.15 16.80
N PRO A 39 19.73 -19.71 17.23
CA PRO A 39 18.43 -19.03 17.47
C PRO A 39 18.22 -18.49 18.89
N ASP A 40 19.17 -18.75 19.84
CA ASP A 40 18.99 -18.36 21.25
C ASP A 40 18.95 -16.83 21.42
N VAL A 41 19.79 -16.14 20.67
CA VAL A 41 19.83 -14.68 20.64
C VAL A 41 19.35 -14.20 19.26
N LYS A 42 18.13 -13.64 19.19
CA LYS A 42 17.58 -13.09 17.96
C LYS A 42 18.13 -11.70 17.67
N LEU A 43 18.26 -11.37 16.37
CA LEU A 43 18.63 -10.04 15.94
C LEU A 43 17.52 -9.05 16.28
N LYS A 44 17.90 -7.97 16.93
CA LYS A 44 17.01 -6.83 17.13
C LYS A 44 16.91 -6.06 15.82
N MET A 45 15.70 -6.05 15.24
CA MET A 45 15.45 -5.32 13.99
C MET A 45 15.46 -3.81 14.21
N PRO A 46 15.98 -3.03 13.25
CA PRO A 46 15.87 -1.58 13.29
C PRO A 46 14.41 -1.14 13.11
N GLU A 47 14.06 0.05 13.60
CA GLU A 47 12.69 0.60 13.54
C GLU A 47 12.09 0.68 12.13
N ARG A 48 12.94 0.82 11.12
CA ARG A 48 12.53 0.89 9.70
C ARG A 48 12.74 -0.43 8.95
N ALA A 49 12.74 -1.56 9.65
CA ALA A 49 12.81 -2.87 9.01
C ALA A 49 11.58 -3.13 8.14
N ARG A 50 11.79 -3.71 6.96
CA ARG A 50 10.73 -4.08 6.02
C ARG A 50 10.59 -5.59 6.01
N ASN A 51 9.91 -6.11 7.03
CA ASN A 51 9.66 -7.54 7.16
C ASN A 51 8.20 -7.87 6.80
N ARG A 52 7.57 -8.75 7.58
CA ARG A 52 6.22 -9.20 7.28
C ARG A 52 5.20 -8.07 7.45
N LEU A 53 4.29 -7.95 6.48
CA LEU A 53 3.12 -7.08 6.57
C LEU A 53 2.12 -7.60 7.60
N TYR A 54 1.48 -6.69 8.28
CA TYR A 54 0.34 -6.93 9.16
C TYR A 54 -0.77 -5.92 8.85
N VAL A 55 -2.01 -6.38 8.93
CA VAL A 55 -3.18 -5.55 8.67
C VAL A 55 -4.11 -5.60 9.88
N ASN A 56 -4.41 -4.44 10.44
CA ASN A 56 -5.50 -4.28 11.39
C ASN A 56 -6.80 -4.08 10.61
N ILE A 57 -7.57 -5.15 10.43
CA ILE A 57 -8.79 -5.12 9.61
C ILE A 57 -9.87 -4.25 10.24
N ASP A 58 -9.85 -4.06 11.57
CA ASP A 58 -10.81 -3.21 12.26
C ASP A 58 -10.68 -1.73 11.88
N ASP A 59 -9.51 -1.31 11.42
CA ASP A 59 -9.27 0.04 10.93
C ASP A 59 -9.34 0.16 9.40
N CYS A 60 -9.57 -0.95 8.70
CA CYS A 60 -9.66 -0.94 7.25
C CYS A 60 -11.00 -0.38 6.78
N ILE A 61 -10.98 0.60 5.86
CA ILE A 61 -12.17 1.19 5.22
C ILE A 61 -12.46 0.61 3.83
N GLY A 62 -11.62 -0.32 3.34
CA GLY A 62 -11.80 -0.94 2.02
C GLY A 62 -11.55 -0.01 0.83
N CYS A 63 -10.62 0.93 0.94
CA CYS A 63 -10.36 1.93 -0.12
C CYS A 63 -9.50 1.42 -1.28
N ASP A 64 -8.95 0.21 -1.19
CA ASP A 64 -8.14 -0.48 -2.21
C ASP A 64 -6.84 0.24 -2.65
N GLN A 65 -6.45 1.31 -1.99
CA GLN A 65 -5.24 2.07 -2.35
C GLN A 65 -3.95 1.27 -2.14
N CYS A 66 -3.91 0.39 -1.14
CA CYS A 66 -2.75 -0.47 -0.89
C CYS A 66 -2.57 -1.55 -1.98
N SER A 67 -3.66 -2.09 -2.54
CA SER A 67 -3.62 -3.02 -3.68
C SER A 67 -3.13 -2.31 -4.93
N MET A 68 -3.69 -1.13 -5.25
CA MET A 68 -3.25 -0.33 -6.40
C MET A 68 -1.78 0.12 -6.33
N ALA A 69 -1.25 0.34 -5.12
CA ALA A 69 0.15 0.72 -4.92
C ALA A 69 1.12 -0.47 -4.99
N CYS A 70 0.61 -1.70 -5.05
CA CYS A 70 1.43 -2.89 -5.04
C CYS A 70 2.01 -3.19 -6.43
N PRO A 71 3.35 -3.18 -6.63
CA PRO A 71 3.95 -3.41 -7.94
C PRO A 71 3.87 -4.85 -8.42
N VAL A 72 3.59 -5.81 -7.52
CA VAL A 72 3.53 -7.24 -7.80
C VAL A 72 2.13 -7.84 -7.66
N ASP A 73 1.13 -6.99 -7.38
CA ASP A 73 -0.27 -7.40 -7.23
C ASP A 73 -0.44 -8.60 -6.28
N CYS A 74 0.08 -8.46 -5.06
CA CYS A 74 0.02 -9.49 -4.03
C CYS A 74 -1.10 -9.28 -3.01
N ILE A 75 -1.87 -8.18 -3.10
CA ILE A 75 -2.94 -7.84 -2.17
C ILE A 75 -4.29 -7.95 -2.88
N THR A 76 -5.14 -8.81 -2.37
CA THR A 76 -6.52 -9.00 -2.90
C THR A 76 -7.51 -8.49 -1.87
N ILE A 77 -8.35 -7.54 -2.27
CA ILE A 77 -9.38 -6.95 -1.41
C ILE A 77 -10.73 -7.06 -2.12
N GLU A 78 -11.70 -7.63 -1.43
CA GLU A 78 -13.10 -7.54 -1.84
C GLU A 78 -13.86 -6.66 -0.86
N THR A 79 -14.76 -5.83 -1.39
CA THR A 79 -15.55 -4.92 -0.57
C THR A 79 -17.04 -5.07 -0.91
N ILE A 80 -17.88 -4.98 0.13
CA ILE A 80 -19.34 -4.96 -0.01
C ILE A 80 -19.83 -3.64 0.59
N LYS A 81 -20.64 -2.89 -0.17
CA LYS A 81 -21.22 -1.64 0.33
C LYS A 81 -22.21 -1.95 1.46
N SER A 82 -22.11 -1.18 2.55
CA SER A 82 -23.13 -1.25 3.59
C SER A 82 -24.38 -0.51 3.16
N THR A 83 -25.52 -0.96 3.64
CA THR A 83 -26.78 -0.21 3.53
C THR A 83 -26.72 1.02 4.43
N PRO A 84 -27.41 2.14 4.07
CA PRO A 84 -27.37 3.39 4.85
C PRO A 84 -27.86 3.23 6.29
N ASP A 85 -28.63 2.19 6.58
CA ASP A 85 -29.16 1.88 7.91
C ASP A 85 -28.17 1.16 8.83
N GLN A 86 -27.01 0.70 8.27
CA GLN A 86 -25.97 0.01 9.03
C GLN A 86 -24.84 0.96 9.39
N ASP A 87 -24.63 1.17 10.68
CA ASP A 87 -23.46 1.87 11.18
C ASP A 87 -22.34 0.88 11.49
N LEU A 88 -21.29 0.90 10.68
CA LEU A 88 -20.10 0.05 10.83
C LEU A 88 -19.08 0.61 11.83
N GLY A 89 -19.42 1.74 12.47
CA GLY A 89 -18.53 2.44 13.40
C GLY A 89 -17.47 3.29 12.68
N THR A 90 -16.52 3.74 13.46
CA THR A 90 -15.39 4.58 13.03
C THR A 90 -14.07 3.86 13.24
N THR A 91 -13.08 4.17 12.44
CA THR A 91 -11.70 3.71 12.60
C THR A 91 -11.01 4.41 13.75
N SER A 92 -9.87 3.91 14.20
CA SER A 92 -9.02 4.57 15.22
C SER A 92 -8.61 5.99 14.82
N THR A 93 -8.51 6.27 13.52
CA THR A 93 -8.23 7.59 12.95
C THR A 93 -9.47 8.49 12.82
N GLY A 94 -10.65 8.05 13.27
CA GLY A 94 -11.91 8.81 13.24
C GLY A 94 -12.65 8.80 11.90
N GLN A 95 -12.25 7.99 10.93
CA GLN A 95 -12.95 7.88 9.65
C GLN A 95 -14.13 6.91 9.76
N LYS A 96 -15.27 7.28 9.18
CA LYS A 96 -16.48 6.45 9.18
C LYS A 96 -16.35 5.31 8.17
N LYS A 97 -16.59 4.08 8.61
CA LYS A 97 -16.64 2.90 7.74
C LYS A 97 -17.94 2.86 6.95
N ARG A 98 -17.85 2.58 5.65
CA ARG A 98 -18.99 2.47 4.73
C ARG A 98 -18.98 1.18 3.92
N LEU A 99 -17.91 0.40 4.03
CA LEU A 99 -17.70 -0.83 3.29
C LEU A 99 -17.39 -1.95 4.27
N HIS A 100 -18.00 -3.12 4.03
CA HIS A 100 -17.55 -4.37 4.61
C HIS A 100 -16.37 -4.90 3.79
N VAL A 101 -15.38 -5.48 4.44
CA VAL A 101 -14.22 -6.10 3.81
C VAL A 101 -14.26 -7.61 4.05
N PRO A 102 -14.99 -8.38 3.24
CA PRO A 102 -15.10 -9.83 3.41
C PRO A 102 -13.82 -10.57 3.09
N VAL A 103 -13.00 -10.05 2.17
CA VAL A 103 -11.73 -10.64 1.76
C VAL A 103 -10.64 -9.59 1.84
N PHE A 104 -9.59 -9.90 2.58
CA PHE A 104 -8.35 -9.14 2.61
C PHE A 104 -7.19 -10.13 2.69
N ASP A 105 -6.67 -10.50 1.55
CA ASP A 105 -5.63 -11.51 1.43
C ASP A 105 -4.33 -10.90 0.96
N ILE A 106 -3.22 -11.27 1.60
CA ILE A 106 -1.87 -10.90 1.16
C ILE A 106 -1.09 -12.17 0.84
N ASP A 107 -0.66 -12.30 -0.40
CA ASP A 107 0.25 -13.35 -0.82
C ASP A 107 1.70 -12.94 -0.47
N ILE A 108 2.16 -13.36 0.69
CA ILE A 108 3.50 -13.05 1.19
C ILE A 108 4.60 -13.69 0.34
N ALA A 109 4.29 -14.80 -0.38
CA ALA A 109 5.24 -15.43 -1.29
C ALA A 109 5.48 -14.61 -2.57
N LYS A 110 4.54 -13.74 -2.97
CA LYS A 110 4.72 -12.78 -4.07
C LYS A 110 5.27 -11.45 -3.60
N CYS A 111 5.07 -11.11 -2.33
CA CYS A 111 5.43 -9.81 -1.78
C CYS A 111 6.94 -9.56 -1.88
N CYS A 112 7.33 -8.41 -2.42
CA CYS A 112 8.74 -7.98 -2.50
C CYS A 112 9.19 -7.10 -1.31
N TYR A 113 8.37 -6.99 -0.28
CA TYR A 113 8.65 -6.23 0.96
C TYR A 113 9.08 -4.76 0.72
N CYS A 114 8.60 -4.15 -0.35
CA CYS A 114 8.96 -2.77 -0.72
C CYS A 114 8.36 -1.70 0.22
N GLY A 115 7.25 -2.03 0.92
CA GLY A 115 6.56 -1.11 1.83
C GLY A 115 5.75 -0.01 1.16
N LEU A 116 5.57 -0.05 -0.18
CA LEU A 116 4.82 0.99 -0.91
C LEU A 116 3.32 1.00 -0.60
N CYS A 117 2.78 -0.10 -0.05
CA CYS A 117 1.37 -0.19 0.35
C CYS A 117 1.06 0.53 1.68
N VAL A 118 2.08 0.88 2.48
CA VAL A 118 1.90 1.52 3.79
C VAL A 118 1.54 3.00 3.68
N PRO A 119 2.29 3.86 2.96
CA PRO A 119 2.03 5.29 2.90
C PRO A 119 0.66 5.70 2.33
N PRO A 120 0.07 5.02 1.33
CA PRO A 120 -1.20 5.42 0.76
C PRO A 120 -2.40 5.06 1.65
N CYS A 121 -2.21 4.31 2.74
CA CYS A 121 -3.29 3.93 3.64
C CYS A 121 -3.74 5.13 4.50
N PRO A 122 -4.96 5.64 4.34
CA PRO A 122 -5.42 6.82 5.08
C PRO A 122 -5.75 6.53 6.55
N THR A 123 -5.88 5.26 6.91
CA THR A 123 -6.20 4.80 8.26
C THR A 123 -5.02 4.11 8.94
N GLU A 124 -3.87 4.04 8.27
CA GLU A 124 -2.66 3.39 8.77
C GLU A 124 -2.89 1.93 9.23
N CYS A 125 -3.90 1.26 8.65
CA CYS A 125 -4.27 -0.09 9.04
C CYS A 125 -3.25 -1.16 8.59
N ILE A 126 -2.44 -0.88 7.57
CA ILE A 126 -1.40 -1.77 7.06
C ILE A 126 -0.04 -1.27 7.51
N VAL A 127 0.73 -2.14 8.17
CA VAL A 127 2.03 -1.80 8.74
C VAL A 127 3.07 -2.87 8.44
N MET A 128 4.34 -2.47 8.41
CA MET A 128 5.47 -3.40 8.42
C MET A 128 5.80 -3.75 9.86
N THR A 129 5.94 -5.06 10.13
CA THR A 129 6.33 -5.55 11.47
C THR A 129 7.81 -5.86 11.53
N ASP A 130 8.32 -6.11 12.70
CA ASP A 130 9.68 -6.60 12.97
C ASP A 130 9.81 -8.12 12.81
N VAL A 131 8.69 -8.82 12.54
CA VAL A 131 8.68 -10.28 12.39
C VAL A 131 9.34 -10.69 11.08
N TYR A 132 10.44 -11.43 11.18
CA TYR A 132 11.20 -11.94 10.03
C TYR A 132 11.20 -13.48 9.93
N GLU A 133 10.75 -14.17 10.98
CA GLU A 133 10.64 -15.64 11.01
C GLU A 133 9.20 -16.06 10.70
N PHE A 134 8.93 -16.42 9.46
CA PHE A 134 7.60 -16.87 9.00
C PHE A 134 7.71 -17.85 7.82
N SER A 135 8.73 -18.70 7.84
CA SER A 135 8.90 -19.74 6.83
C SER A 135 7.86 -20.83 7.00
N GLU A 136 7.23 -21.24 5.90
CA GLU A 136 6.21 -22.27 5.83
C GLU A 136 6.59 -23.34 4.81
N PHE A 137 6.20 -24.61 5.03
CA PHE A 137 6.43 -25.68 4.09
C PHE A 137 5.49 -25.64 2.90
N ASP A 138 4.22 -25.29 3.13
CA ASP A 138 3.22 -25.19 2.07
C ASP A 138 3.04 -23.73 1.65
N ARG A 139 3.14 -23.50 0.34
CA ARG A 139 2.93 -22.16 -0.23
C ARG A 139 1.56 -21.56 0.10
N LYS A 140 0.54 -22.39 0.28
CA LYS A 140 -0.80 -21.93 0.62
C LYS A 140 -0.85 -21.22 1.97
N ASN A 141 -0.02 -21.63 2.93
CA ASN A 141 0.08 -21.01 4.24
C ASN A 141 0.72 -19.61 4.20
N LEU A 142 1.37 -19.25 3.09
CA LEU A 142 1.92 -17.91 2.85
C LEU A 142 0.90 -16.93 2.28
N ILE A 143 -0.35 -17.36 2.07
CA ILE A 143 -1.47 -16.47 1.78
C ILE A 143 -2.15 -16.14 3.10
N TYR A 144 -1.91 -14.95 3.60
CA TYR A 144 -2.49 -14.50 4.87
C TYR A 144 -3.82 -13.83 4.65
N ASN A 145 -4.85 -14.41 5.23
CA ASN A 145 -6.20 -13.86 5.28
C ASN A 145 -6.35 -13.04 6.57
N PHE A 146 -6.63 -11.76 6.44
CA PHE A 146 -6.83 -10.83 7.55
C PHE A 146 -8.32 -10.54 7.80
N SER A 147 -9.22 -11.01 6.94
CA SER A 147 -10.65 -10.81 7.13
C SER A 147 -11.17 -11.64 8.30
N VAL A 148 -12.00 -11.02 9.13
CA VAL A 148 -12.65 -11.66 10.29
C VAL A 148 -14.09 -12.08 9.98
N MET A 149 -14.64 -11.68 8.81
CA MET A 149 -16.04 -11.96 8.47
C MET A 149 -16.28 -13.45 8.21
N MET A 150 -17.31 -13.99 8.86
CA MET A 150 -17.75 -15.36 8.60
C MET A 150 -18.50 -15.46 7.26
N PRO A 151 -18.46 -16.62 6.57
CA PRO A 151 -19.15 -16.80 5.29
C PRO A 151 -20.65 -16.48 5.35
N GLN A 152 -21.29 -16.78 6.47
CA GLN A 152 -22.71 -16.48 6.71
C GLN A 152 -23.00 -14.97 6.73
N ASP A 153 -22.09 -14.18 7.35
CA ASP A 153 -22.23 -12.72 7.42
C ASP A 153 -22.01 -12.08 6.05
N ILE A 154 -21.13 -12.65 5.24
CA ILE A 154 -20.87 -12.23 3.86
C ILE A 154 -22.13 -12.43 3.00
N GLU A 155 -22.76 -13.60 3.10
CA GLU A 155 -23.98 -13.89 2.36
C GLU A 155 -25.13 -12.97 2.80
N GLN A 156 -25.29 -12.76 4.09
CA GLN A 156 -26.29 -11.84 4.62
C GLN A 156 -26.05 -10.39 4.16
N ALA A 157 -24.80 -9.93 4.17
CA ALA A 157 -24.45 -8.59 3.69
C ALA A 157 -24.75 -8.43 2.19
N ARG A 158 -24.40 -9.44 1.38
CA ARG A 158 -24.72 -9.46 -0.07
C ARG A 158 -26.23 -9.50 -0.32
N ALA A 159 -26.99 -10.28 0.44
CA ALA A 159 -28.45 -10.36 0.30
C ALA A 159 -29.14 -9.03 0.70
N LYS A 160 -28.68 -8.38 1.77
CA LYS A 160 -29.18 -7.06 2.19
C LYS A 160 -28.88 -5.99 1.13
N LEU A 161 -27.67 -6.00 0.57
CA LEU A 161 -27.29 -5.07 -0.49
C LEU A 161 -28.18 -5.22 -1.73
N LYS A 162 -28.41 -6.46 -2.20
CA LYS A 162 -29.30 -6.73 -3.35
C LYS A 162 -30.71 -6.20 -3.12
N LYS A 163 -31.29 -6.47 -1.95
CA LYS A 163 -32.64 -5.95 -1.60
C LYS A 163 -32.67 -4.42 -1.60
N ALA A 164 -31.65 -3.77 -1.01
CA ALA A 164 -31.55 -2.32 -0.98
C ALA A 164 -31.38 -1.71 -2.39
N GLU A 165 -30.65 -2.38 -3.27
CA GLU A 165 -30.47 -1.96 -4.67
C GLU A 165 -31.77 -2.11 -5.46
N GLU A 166 -32.53 -3.20 -5.27
CA GLU A 166 -33.84 -3.43 -5.88
C GLU A 166 -34.87 -2.37 -5.43
N GLU A 167 -34.90 -2.06 -4.12
CA GLU A 167 -35.76 -1.00 -3.58
C GLU A 167 -35.37 0.38 -4.11
N ALA A 168 -34.06 0.66 -4.20
CA ALA A 168 -33.55 1.94 -4.73
C ALA A 168 -33.84 2.06 -6.24
N ALA A 169 -33.75 0.98 -6.99
CA ALA A 169 -34.11 0.91 -8.41
C ALA A 169 -35.62 1.14 -8.61
N ALA A 170 -36.44 0.50 -7.78
CA ALA A 170 -37.91 0.69 -7.82
C ALA A 170 -38.27 2.14 -7.49
N LYS A 171 -37.68 2.75 -6.46
CA LYS A 171 -37.88 4.16 -6.11
C LYS A 171 -37.45 5.11 -7.23
N LYS A 172 -36.30 4.85 -7.88
CA LYS A 172 -35.82 5.65 -9.03
C LYS A 172 -36.76 5.51 -10.23
N ALA A 173 -37.23 4.31 -10.52
CA ALA A 173 -38.21 4.07 -11.61
C ALA A 173 -39.51 4.81 -11.34
N ALA A 174 -40.03 4.74 -10.10
CA ALA A 174 -41.23 5.45 -9.70
C ALA A 174 -41.07 6.97 -9.78
N ALA A 175 -39.92 7.51 -9.34
CA ALA A 175 -39.60 8.93 -9.43
C ALA A 175 -39.44 9.40 -10.89
N ALA A 176 -38.84 8.58 -11.76
CA ALA A 176 -38.74 8.86 -13.20
C ALA A 176 -40.08 8.86 -13.88
N ALA A 177 -40.97 7.90 -13.54
CA ALA A 177 -42.36 7.86 -14.05
C ALA A 177 -43.15 9.09 -13.58
N ALA A 178 -43.03 9.49 -12.32
CA ALA A 178 -43.69 10.70 -11.79
C ALA A 178 -43.16 11.99 -12.47
N ALA A 179 -41.86 12.10 -12.72
CA ALA A 179 -41.27 13.21 -13.44
C ALA A 179 -41.70 13.27 -14.92
N ALA A 180 -41.83 12.12 -15.57
CA ALA A 180 -42.37 12.02 -16.94
C ALA A 180 -43.85 12.42 -17.01
N ALA A 181 -44.64 12.01 -16.03
CA ALA A 181 -46.06 12.39 -15.92
C ALA A 181 -46.21 13.91 -15.65
N ALA A 182 -45.37 14.48 -14.80
CA ALA A 182 -45.35 15.92 -14.55
C ALA A 182 -44.95 16.76 -15.78
N LYS A 183 -44.05 16.20 -16.62
CA LYS A 183 -43.63 16.84 -17.87
C LYS A 183 -44.67 16.73 -18.97
N ALA A 184 -45.51 15.73 -18.94
CA ALA A 184 -46.66 15.57 -19.86
C ALA A 184 -47.84 16.45 -19.46
N ALA A 185 -47.95 16.88 -18.20
CA ALA A 185 -49.02 17.75 -17.70
C ALA A 185 -48.70 19.24 -17.80
N ALA A 186 -47.54 19.66 -18.29
CA ALA A 186 -47.20 21.07 -18.48
C ALA A 186 -47.86 21.61 -19.76
N PRO A 187 -48.61 22.72 -19.73
CA PRO A 187 -49.20 23.31 -20.93
C PRO A 187 -48.12 23.81 -21.88
N PRO A 188 -48.37 23.84 -23.23
CA PRO A 188 -47.37 24.26 -24.21
C PRO A 188 -47.00 25.74 -24.01
N ALA A 189 -45.72 26.00 -23.81
CA ALA A 189 -45.19 27.33 -23.72
C ALA A 189 -45.36 28.09 -25.05
N ALA A 190 -45.80 29.33 -24.96
CA ALA A 190 -45.97 30.25 -26.07
C ALA A 190 -44.64 30.49 -26.83
N PRO A 191 -44.72 30.85 -28.16
CA PRO A 191 -43.51 30.98 -28.99
C PRO A 191 -42.67 32.20 -28.57
N PRO A 192 -41.34 32.15 -28.72
CA PRO A 192 -40.44 33.24 -28.32
C PRO A 192 -40.54 34.40 -29.30
N ALA A 193 -40.72 35.58 -28.74
CA ALA A 193 -40.63 36.84 -29.47
C ALA A 193 -39.17 37.18 -29.84
N ASP A 194 -39.06 37.84 -30.99
CA ASP A 194 -37.88 38.28 -31.70
C ASP A 194 -36.73 38.84 -30.86
N LYS A 195 -35.52 38.45 -31.24
CA LYS A 195 -34.25 39.09 -30.86
C LYS A 195 -33.91 40.26 -31.75
N PRO A 196 -33.51 41.40 -31.24
CA PRO A 196 -32.69 42.31 -32.03
C PRO A 196 -31.18 41.97 -31.88
N ALA A 197 -30.53 42.06 -33.02
CA ALA A 197 -29.12 41.83 -33.23
C ALA A 197 -28.23 42.90 -32.60
N GLY A 198 -27.04 42.50 -32.20
CA GLY A 198 -25.89 43.40 -32.27
C GLY A 198 -25.19 43.71 -30.96
N ALA A 199 -24.05 43.07 -30.71
CA ALA A 199 -22.82 43.67 -30.22
C ALA A 199 -21.64 42.68 -30.29
N PRO A 200 -20.41 43.14 -30.59
CA PRO A 200 -19.27 42.32 -30.97
C PRO A 200 -18.48 41.75 -29.77
N PRO A 201 -17.58 40.77 -30.00
CA PRO A 201 -16.89 40.09 -28.93
C PRO A 201 -15.75 40.92 -28.35
N SER A 202 -15.71 41.05 -27.05
CA SER A 202 -14.58 41.63 -26.32
C SER A 202 -13.48 40.59 -26.12
N GLN A 203 -12.29 41.00 -26.52
CA GLN A 203 -11.03 40.29 -26.45
C GLN A 203 -10.62 40.00 -25.00
N GLN A 204 -10.14 38.79 -24.77
CA GLN A 204 -9.42 38.44 -23.56
C GLN A 204 -7.99 39.00 -23.60
N PRO A 205 -7.46 39.57 -22.52
CA PRO A 205 -6.05 39.90 -22.44
C PRO A 205 -5.22 38.69 -22.01
N SER A 206 -4.22 38.40 -22.81
CA SER A 206 -3.13 37.47 -22.58
C SER A 206 -2.28 37.91 -21.38
N THR A 207 -2.03 37.01 -20.46
CA THR A 207 -1.03 37.16 -19.40
C THR A 207 0.36 36.82 -19.94
N PRO A 208 1.40 37.62 -19.67
CA PRO A 208 2.76 37.29 -20.04
C PRO A 208 3.43 36.39 -19.02
N ALA A 209 4.24 35.46 -19.54
CA ALA A 209 5.20 34.69 -18.83
C ALA A 209 6.23 35.56 -18.11
N SER A 210 6.60 35.20 -16.90
CA SER A 210 7.77 35.75 -16.27
C SER A 210 8.76 34.62 -15.90
N ASP A 211 9.92 34.83 -16.43
CA ASP A 211 11.17 34.09 -16.34
C ASP A 211 11.62 33.73 -14.92
N THR A 212 12.20 32.56 -14.87
CA THR A 212 13.19 32.16 -13.85
C THR A 212 14.49 32.96 -14.09
N PRO A 213 15.22 33.34 -13.01
CA PRO A 213 16.53 32.74 -12.92
C PRO A 213 17.09 32.49 -11.51
N GLY A 214 17.95 31.47 -11.42
CA GLY A 214 19.17 31.57 -10.65
C GLY A 214 19.27 30.84 -9.34
N GLN A 215 19.90 29.67 -9.36
CA GLN A 215 20.80 29.21 -8.29
C GLN A 215 21.96 30.22 -8.11
N PRO A 216 22.65 30.22 -6.95
CA PRO A 216 23.59 29.19 -6.59
C PRO A 216 23.81 28.91 -5.07
N GLY A 217 24.12 27.65 -4.72
CA GLY A 217 25.36 27.18 -4.21
C GLY A 217 25.80 27.47 -2.76
N LYS A 218 26.34 26.37 -2.14
CA LYS A 218 27.27 26.30 -0.96
C LYS A 218 26.56 26.26 0.41
N SER A 219 26.79 25.32 1.21
CA SER A 219 27.99 24.58 1.67
C SER A 219 27.56 23.32 2.39
#